data_fb6fb8ccd2ed529eea981b7ba29ed97c
#
_entry.id   fb6fb8ccd2ed529eea981b7ba29ed97c
#
_cell.length_a   1.000
_cell.length_b   1.000
_cell.length_c   1.000
_cell.angle_alpha   90.00
_cell.angle_beta   90.00
_cell.angle_gamma   90.00
#
_symmetry.space_group_name_H-M   'P 1'
#
loop_
_entity.id
_entity.type
_entity.pdbx_description
1 polymer ?
#
loop_
_entity_poly.entity_id
_entity_poly.type
_entity_poly.pdbx_seq_one_letter_code
_entity_poly.pdbx_strand_id
1 'polypeptide(L)'
;MKRHGPTLITGALAAALAVFAALVDNDYYLRIVFMSCVYYLCAAGVNVLVGYAGQKSLGQAGLFAAGAYAAALLTSRWQVDPWLALAAAPMVAGVFGVLIALPSLRVKGPYLAMVTLAFGIVVEKIVTEWVDVFGGPSGLFGIMPLTWRGEAFTNQQWVWFALVLCVATQLLLRNVLDGRFGRALLSVQADEIASSSVGVRVYRAKVIAFVVAAVTCGIAGALVAQQNQYINSDFITFNLSIFILLLVLFGGAGSKAGPAVGAVALTIIDALLARWPSVQHFFYGALLLFALYFMPGGVMGLFARRAPRVADAQPGEGARPRRRPRPVRPTRAARTCCWWSRT
;
A
#
# COMPACT_ATOMS: atom_id res chain seq x y z
N MET A 1 -14.44 -9.10 -22.14
CA MET A 1 -13.05 -9.24 -22.59
C MET A 1 -12.07 -8.17 -22.05
N LYS A 2 -12.37 -7.39 -20.97
CA LYS A 2 -11.47 -6.33 -20.42
C LYS A 2 -10.77 -6.66 -19.09
N ARG A 3 -10.79 -7.92 -18.63
CA ARG A 3 -10.24 -8.32 -17.32
C ARG A 3 -8.72 -8.59 -17.29
N HIS A 4 -8.06 -8.72 -18.44
CA HIS A 4 -6.65 -9.16 -18.51
C HIS A 4 -5.63 -8.03 -18.77
N GLY A 5 -6.05 -6.85 -19.16
CA GLY A 5 -5.16 -5.73 -19.49
C GLY A 5 -4.15 -5.36 -18.39
N PRO A 6 -4.58 -5.06 -17.14
CA PRO A 6 -3.65 -4.64 -16.09
C PRO A 6 -2.72 -5.77 -15.62
N THR A 7 -3.12 -7.04 -15.75
CA THR A 7 -2.25 -8.17 -15.39
C THR A 7 -1.22 -8.49 -16.47
N LEU A 8 -1.52 -8.19 -17.72
CA LEU A 8 -0.55 -8.28 -18.82
C LEU A 8 0.56 -7.25 -18.66
N ILE A 9 0.21 -6.01 -18.21
CA ILE A 9 1.19 -4.94 -17.98
C ILE A 9 2.14 -5.33 -16.83
N THR A 10 1.63 -5.82 -15.70
CA THR A 10 2.49 -6.26 -14.59
C THR A 10 3.34 -7.47 -14.94
N GLY A 11 2.78 -8.42 -15.70
CA GLY A 11 3.53 -9.58 -16.20
C GLY A 11 4.61 -9.19 -17.21
N ALA A 12 4.29 -8.28 -18.13
CA ALA A 12 5.26 -7.77 -19.10
C ALA A 12 6.39 -6.98 -18.41
N LEU A 13 6.06 -6.18 -17.38
CA LEU A 13 7.05 -5.45 -16.63
C LEU A 13 7.97 -6.39 -15.82
N ALA A 14 7.41 -7.39 -15.16
CA ALA A 14 8.18 -8.41 -14.46
C ALA A 14 9.08 -9.20 -15.41
N ALA A 15 8.57 -9.58 -16.59
CA ALA A 15 9.37 -10.24 -17.62
C ALA A 15 10.49 -9.33 -18.16
N ALA A 16 10.21 -8.05 -18.38
CA ALA A 16 11.21 -7.09 -18.83
C ALA A 16 12.33 -6.91 -17.78
N LEU A 17 11.98 -6.81 -16.50
CA LEU A 17 12.97 -6.75 -15.41
C LEU A 17 13.76 -8.05 -15.27
N ALA A 18 13.12 -9.20 -15.48
CA ALA A 18 13.79 -10.51 -15.47
C ALA A 18 14.79 -10.65 -16.62
N VAL A 19 14.39 -10.26 -17.83
CA VAL A 19 15.28 -10.26 -19.02
C VAL A 19 16.43 -9.28 -18.81
N PHE A 20 16.16 -8.07 -18.28
CA PHE A 20 17.19 -7.11 -17.98
C PHE A 20 18.21 -7.63 -16.95
N ALA A 21 17.72 -8.26 -15.86
CA ALA A 21 18.58 -8.86 -14.83
C ALA A 21 19.39 -10.06 -15.36
N ALA A 22 18.91 -10.76 -16.40
CA ALA A 22 19.65 -11.86 -17.02
C ALA A 22 20.74 -11.38 -17.99
N LEU A 23 20.59 -10.18 -18.57
CA LEU A 23 21.50 -9.63 -19.58
C LEU A 23 22.59 -8.74 -18.98
N VAL A 24 22.39 -8.24 -17.76
CA VAL A 24 23.27 -7.24 -17.13
C VAL A 24 23.97 -7.88 -15.91
N ASP A 25 25.28 -7.99 -15.99
CA ASP A 25 26.15 -8.51 -14.90
C ASP A 25 26.68 -7.40 -13.98
N ASN A 26 26.27 -6.13 -14.20
CA ASN A 26 26.77 -5.02 -13.40
C ASN A 26 25.97 -4.89 -12.10
N ASP A 27 26.66 -5.00 -10.96
CA ASP A 27 26.10 -4.95 -9.60
C ASP A 27 25.28 -3.68 -9.33
N TYR A 28 25.65 -2.55 -9.90
CA TYR A 28 24.93 -1.30 -9.74
C TYR A 28 23.50 -1.39 -10.32
N TYR A 29 23.36 -1.91 -11.52
CA TYR A 29 22.04 -2.06 -12.15
C TYR A 29 21.21 -3.17 -11.49
N LEU A 30 21.84 -4.26 -11.06
CA LEU A 30 21.17 -5.32 -10.30
C LEU A 30 20.60 -4.78 -8.99
N ARG A 31 21.33 -3.89 -8.31
CA ARG A 31 20.84 -3.22 -7.10
C ARG A 31 19.62 -2.32 -7.38
N ILE A 32 19.58 -1.59 -8.50
CA ILE A 32 18.43 -0.77 -8.90
C ILE A 32 17.20 -1.67 -9.13
N VAL A 33 17.36 -2.79 -9.82
CA VAL A 33 16.27 -3.76 -10.05
C VAL A 33 15.77 -4.35 -8.72
N PHE A 34 16.69 -4.73 -7.83
CA PHE A 34 16.34 -5.22 -6.50
C PHE A 34 15.54 -4.18 -5.71
N MET A 35 16.00 -2.94 -5.66
CA MET A 35 15.27 -1.85 -4.99
C MET A 35 13.91 -1.57 -5.63
N SER A 36 13.79 -1.68 -6.94
CA SER A 36 12.49 -1.60 -7.64
C SER A 36 11.52 -2.68 -7.17
N CYS A 37 12.00 -3.90 -6.93
CA CYS A 37 11.19 -4.99 -6.39
C CYS A 37 10.78 -4.73 -4.93
N VAL A 38 11.69 -4.24 -4.10
CA VAL A 38 11.42 -3.86 -2.70
C VAL A 38 10.36 -2.77 -2.62
N TYR A 39 10.52 -1.71 -3.39
CA TYR A 39 9.56 -0.61 -3.44
C TYR A 39 8.22 -1.04 -4.03
N TYR A 40 8.23 -1.97 -4.98
CA TYR A 40 7.00 -2.58 -5.48
C TYR A 40 6.24 -3.32 -4.38
N LEU A 41 6.92 -4.12 -3.54
CA LEU A 41 6.30 -4.84 -2.42
C LEU A 41 5.64 -3.86 -1.44
N CYS A 42 6.33 -2.78 -1.07
CA CYS A 42 5.77 -1.73 -0.24
C CYS A 42 4.55 -1.07 -0.92
N ALA A 43 4.70 -0.64 -2.18
CA ALA A 43 3.65 0.04 -2.92
C ALA A 43 2.42 -0.85 -3.16
N ALA A 44 2.60 -2.15 -3.38
CA ALA A 44 1.51 -3.10 -3.59
C ALA A 44 0.62 -3.22 -2.34
N GLY A 45 1.23 -3.32 -1.14
CA GLY A 45 0.48 -3.33 0.12
C GLY A 45 -0.21 -2.00 0.41
N VAL A 46 0.51 -0.90 0.24
CA VAL A 46 -0.05 0.45 0.46
C VAL A 46 -1.17 0.77 -0.52
N ASN A 47 -1.10 0.23 -1.73
CA ASN A 47 -2.20 0.38 -2.70
C ASN A 47 -3.50 -0.30 -2.21
N VAL A 48 -3.42 -1.40 -1.47
CA VAL A 48 -4.62 -1.98 -0.83
C VAL A 48 -5.21 -1.02 0.20
N LEU A 49 -4.35 -0.38 0.99
CA LEU A 49 -4.77 0.54 2.05
C LEU A 49 -5.29 1.86 1.49
N VAL A 50 -4.53 2.51 0.63
CA VAL A 50 -4.86 3.84 0.06
C VAL A 50 -5.83 3.72 -1.10
N GLY A 51 -5.56 2.78 -2.03
CA GLY A 51 -6.28 2.68 -3.29
C GLY A 51 -7.62 1.95 -3.20
N TYR A 52 -7.77 0.98 -2.28
CA TYR A 52 -9.00 0.20 -2.14
C TYR A 52 -9.76 0.52 -0.85
N ALA A 53 -9.07 0.77 0.27
CA ALA A 53 -9.73 1.10 1.53
C ALA A 53 -9.87 2.62 1.76
N GLY A 54 -9.28 3.47 0.92
CA GLY A 54 -9.34 4.93 1.05
C GLY A 54 -8.61 5.50 2.28
N GLN A 55 -7.76 4.69 2.93
CA GLN A 55 -7.07 5.05 4.16
C GLN A 55 -5.70 5.65 3.85
N LYS A 56 -5.57 6.98 3.93
CA LYS A 56 -4.28 7.67 3.72
C LYS A 56 -3.41 7.49 4.96
N SER A 57 -2.38 6.64 4.88
CA SER A 57 -1.43 6.36 5.96
C SER A 57 -0.03 6.81 5.58
N LEU A 58 0.70 7.39 6.52
CA LEU A 58 2.10 7.82 6.40
C LEU A 58 3.03 7.04 7.35
N GLY A 59 2.57 5.94 7.94
CA GLY A 59 3.35 5.11 8.87
C GLY A 59 4.09 3.95 8.21
N GLN A 60 4.27 3.97 6.90
CA GLN A 60 4.82 2.82 6.15
C GLN A 60 6.29 2.56 6.46
N ALA A 61 7.08 3.60 6.70
CA ALA A 61 8.46 3.45 7.13
C ALA A 61 8.59 2.70 8.47
N GLY A 62 7.68 2.95 9.43
CA GLY A 62 7.65 2.22 10.69
C GLY A 62 7.32 0.74 10.53
N LEU A 63 6.42 0.38 9.59
CA LEU A 63 6.09 -1.01 9.28
C LEU A 63 7.24 -1.73 8.54
N PHE A 64 7.89 -1.02 7.63
CA PHE A 64 9.10 -1.48 6.95
C PHE A 64 10.22 -1.74 7.98
N ALA A 65 10.43 -0.80 8.90
CA ALA A 65 11.38 -0.93 9.99
C ALA A 65 11.08 -2.13 10.88
N ALA A 66 9.82 -2.32 11.28
CA ALA A 66 9.43 -3.46 12.12
C ALA A 66 9.83 -4.80 11.49
N GLY A 67 9.65 -4.97 10.18
CA GLY A 67 10.09 -6.16 9.46
C GLY A 67 11.61 -6.25 9.34
N ALA A 68 12.27 -5.16 9.00
CA ALA A 68 13.72 -5.10 8.82
C ALA A 68 14.47 -5.40 10.12
N TYR A 69 14.10 -4.76 11.22
CA TYR A 69 14.70 -4.99 12.53
C TYR A 69 14.33 -6.35 13.12
N ALA A 70 13.13 -6.88 12.83
CA ALA A 70 12.80 -8.26 13.23
C ALA A 70 13.75 -9.27 12.58
N ALA A 71 13.97 -9.17 11.27
CA ALA A 71 14.93 -10.03 10.57
C ALA A 71 16.36 -9.80 11.07
N ALA A 72 16.77 -8.55 11.26
CA ALA A 72 18.10 -8.19 11.74
C ALA A 72 18.39 -8.75 13.14
N LEU A 73 17.48 -8.58 14.10
CA LEU A 73 17.67 -9.08 15.48
C LEU A 73 17.68 -10.60 15.55
N LEU A 74 16.77 -11.26 14.80
CA LEU A 74 16.71 -12.73 14.77
C LEU A 74 18.01 -13.33 14.24
N THR A 75 18.62 -12.74 13.22
CA THR A 75 19.84 -13.28 12.60
C THR A 75 21.11 -12.84 13.34
N SER A 76 21.21 -11.55 13.76
CA SER A 76 22.45 -11.04 14.37
C SER A 76 22.61 -11.47 15.83
N ARG A 77 21.53 -11.42 16.64
CA ARG A 77 21.60 -11.71 18.08
C ARG A 77 21.23 -13.14 18.44
N TRP A 78 20.18 -13.67 17.85
CA TRP A 78 19.68 -14.99 18.18
C TRP A 78 20.20 -16.08 17.26
N GLN A 79 21.01 -15.73 16.26
CA GLN A 79 21.64 -16.66 15.32
C GLN A 79 20.62 -17.63 14.68
N VAL A 80 19.38 -17.13 14.48
CA VAL A 80 18.32 -17.89 13.83
C VAL A 80 18.61 -17.98 12.34
N ASP A 81 18.27 -19.10 11.74
CA ASP A 81 18.39 -19.31 10.29
C ASP A 81 17.77 -18.13 9.50
N PRO A 82 18.50 -17.54 8.53
CA PRO A 82 18.04 -16.41 7.74
C PRO A 82 16.69 -16.62 7.05
N TRP A 83 16.35 -17.86 6.65
CA TRP A 83 15.07 -18.20 6.06
C TRP A 83 13.91 -18.11 7.06
N LEU A 84 14.13 -18.57 8.29
CA LEU A 84 13.16 -18.44 9.37
C LEU A 84 12.98 -16.99 9.78
N ALA A 85 14.05 -16.20 9.83
CA ALA A 85 14.00 -14.78 10.12
C ALA A 85 13.21 -14.02 9.05
N LEU A 86 13.40 -14.35 7.77
CA LEU A 86 12.62 -13.78 6.66
C LEU A 86 11.12 -14.14 6.76
N ALA A 87 10.78 -15.36 7.19
CA ALA A 87 9.40 -15.78 7.37
C ALA A 87 8.75 -15.16 8.62
N ALA A 88 9.51 -14.89 9.67
CA ALA A 88 9.03 -14.27 10.92
C ALA A 88 8.81 -12.76 10.78
N ALA A 89 9.63 -12.06 10.00
CA ALA A 89 9.57 -10.61 9.82
C ALA A 89 8.17 -10.08 9.40
N PRO A 90 7.48 -10.65 8.40
CA PRO A 90 6.13 -10.22 8.05
C PRO A 90 5.09 -10.49 9.16
N MET A 91 5.30 -11.50 9.99
CA MET A 91 4.42 -11.75 11.15
C MET A 91 4.57 -10.65 12.20
N VAL A 92 5.82 -10.28 12.52
CA VAL A 92 6.10 -9.17 13.44
C VAL A 92 5.54 -7.86 12.89
N ALA A 93 5.81 -7.54 11.63
CA ALA A 93 5.26 -6.35 10.97
C ALA A 93 3.72 -6.37 10.95
N GLY A 94 3.10 -7.53 10.77
CA GLY A 94 1.65 -7.72 10.84
C GLY A 94 1.07 -7.40 12.21
N VAL A 95 1.74 -7.82 13.29
CA VAL A 95 1.37 -7.48 14.68
C VAL A 95 1.44 -5.96 14.88
N PHE A 96 2.52 -5.29 14.45
CA PHE A 96 2.62 -3.84 14.48
C PHE A 96 1.52 -3.18 13.62
N GLY A 97 1.18 -3.76 12.48
CA GLY A 97 0.07 -3.32 11.65
C GLY A 97 -1.28 -3.33 12.37
N VAL A 98 -1.58 -4.39 13.14
CA VAL A 98 -2.78 -4.44 14.00
C VAL A 98 -2.69 -3.38 15.09
N LEU A 99 -1.55 -3.27 15.77
CA LEU A 99 -1.31 -2.33 16.86
C LEU A 99 -1.57 -0.87 16.44
N ILE A 100 -1.15 -0.51 15.22
CA ILE A 100 -1.41 0.81 14.65
C ILE A 100 -2.87 0.96 14.21
N ALA A 101 -3.44 -0.09 13.60
CA ALA A 101 -4.80 -0.02 13.09
C ALA A 101 -5.82 0.26 14.20
N LEU A 102 -5.62 -0.32 15.40
CA LEU A 102 -6.57 -0.19 16.51
C LEU A 102 -6.82 1.28 16.92
N PRO A 103 -5.82 2.10 17.23
CA PRO A 103 -6.04 3.52 17.57
C PRO A 103 -6.34 4.37 16.33
N SER A 104 -5.68 4.10 15.19
CA SER A 104 -5.79 4.94 14.00
C SER A 104 -7.18 4.90 13.35
N LEU A 105 -7.88 3.78 13.45
CA LEU A 105 -9.24 3.64 12.89
C LEU A 105 -10.33 4.34 13.72
N ARG A 106 -10.00 4.87 14.91
CA ARG A 106 -10.90 5.72 15.68
C ARG A 106 -10.99 7.14 15.13
N VAL A 107 -10.02 7.53 14.31
CA VAL A 107 -9.94 8.86 13.67
C VAL A 107 -10.19 8.75 12.16
N LYS A 108 -10.68 9.82 11.55
CA LYS A 108 -11.04 9.86 10.12
C LYS A 108 -10.29 10.96 9.39
N GLY A 109 -10.15 10.78 8.08
CA GLY A 109 -9.59 11.80 7.19
C GLY A 109 -8.11 12.11 7.48
N PRO A 110 -7.71 13.40 7.53
CA PRO A 110 -6.31 13.81 7.71
C PRO A 110 -5.70 13.38 9.04
N TYR A 111 -6.52 13.26 10.09
CA TYR A 111 -6.05 12.83 11.42
C TYR A 111 -5.50 11.42 11.43
N LEU A 112 -6.01 10.53 10.56
CA LEU A 112 -5.47 9.20 10.39
C LEU A 112 -4.01 9.24 9.88
N ALA A 113 -3.73 10.11 8.92
CA ALA A 113 -2.37 10.30 8.41
C ALA A 113 -1.43 10.82 9.50
N MET A 114 -1.90 11.75 10.36
CA MET A 114 -1.10 12.28 11.49
C MET A 114 -0.79 11.18 12.51
N VAL A 115 -1.76 10.37 12.91
CA VAL A 115 -1.56 9.28 13.89
C VAL A 115 -0.58 8.24 13.35
N THR A 116 -0.71 7.85 12.08
CA THR A 116 0.20 6.88 11.47
C THR A 116 1.60 7.44 11.26
N LEU A 117 1.72 8.73 10.97
CA LEU A 117 3.00 9.45 10.93
C LEU A 117 3.68 9.46 12.29
N ALA A 118 2.94 9.85 13.34
CA ALA A 118 3.45 9.86 14.71
C ALA A 118 3.99 8.47 15.11
N PHE A 119 3.28 7.39 14.73
CA PHE A 119 3.78 6.04 14.93
C PHE A 119 5.14 5.80 14.23
N GLY A 120 5.29 6.22 12.96
CA GLY A 120 6.55 6.09 12.22
C GLY A 120 7.70 6.79 12.95
N ILE A 121 7.45 8.02 13.44
CA ILE A 121 8.42 8.81 14.22
C ILE A 121 8.75 8.11 15.55
N VAL A 122 7.76 7.55 16.25
CA VAL A 122 7.97 6.82 17.51
C VAL A 122 8.87 5.59 17.25
N VAL A 123 8.62 4.82 16.20
CA VAL A 123 9.47 3.68 15.83
C VAL A 123 10.90 4.12 15.52
N GLU A 124 11.07 5.20 14.74
CA GLU A 124 12.38 5.80 14.45
C GLU A 124 13.13 6.18 15.74
N LYS A 125 12.44 6.85 16.69
CA LYS A 125 13.02 7.25 17.97
C LYS A 125 13.35 6.07 18.87
N ILE A 126 12.49 5.05 18.93
CA ILE A 126 12.78 3.82 19.69
C ILE A 126 14.06 3.17 19.16
N VAL A 127 14.20 3.06 17.85
CA VAL A 127 15.38 2.46 17.21
C VAL A 127 16.65 3.29 17.49
N THR A 128 16.53 4.62 17.48
CA THR A 128 17.66 5.52 17.69
C THR A 128 18.12 5.54 19.15
N GLU A 129 17.18 5.56 20.11
CA GLU A 129 17.49 5.70 21.55
C GLU A 129 17.89 4.38 22.21
N TRP A 130 17.34 3.24 21.79
CA TRP A 130 17.68 1.94 22.38
C TRP A 130 18.90 1.32 21.68
N VAL A 131 20.05 1.93 21.90
CA VAL A 131 21.33 1.55 21.30
C VAL A 131 21.70 0.10 21.59
N ASP A 132 21.48 -0.38 22.83
CA ASP A 132 21.80 -1.74 23.25
C ASP A 132 21.03 -2.82 22.45
N VAL A 133 19.80 -2.51 21.98
CA VAL A 133 18.95 -3.46 21.26
C VAL A 133 19.06 -3.28 19.76
N PHE A 134 18.92 -2.05 19.28
CA PHE A 134 18.79 -1.73 17.86
C PHE A 134 20.07 -1.15 17.22
N GLY A 135 21.14 -0.96 18.01
CA GLY A 135 22.38 -0.36 17.53
C GLY A 135 22.34 1.17 17.38
N GLY A 136 21.18 1.79 17.58
CA GLY A 136 21.00 3.25 17.53
C GLY A 136 21.41 3.86 16.17
N PRO A 137 22.02 5.06 16.18
CA PRO A 137 22.50 5.72 14.96
C PRO A 137 23.60 4.93 14.23
N SER A 138 24.41 4.15 14.97
CA SER A 138 25.48 3.32 14.39
C SER A 138 24.91 2.12 13.62
N GLY A 139 23.67 1.73 13.90
CA GLY A 139 23.00 0.61 13.24
C GLY A 139 23.43 -0.77 13.73
N LEU A 140 22.76 -1.79 13.19
CA LEU A 140 23.08 -3.20 13.43
C LEU A 140 23.89 -3.76 12.28
N PHE A 141 25.00 -4.39 12.63
CA PHE A 141 25.91 -5.12 11.74
C PHE A 141 25.78 -6.62 11.96
N GLY A 142 26.34 -7.41 11.05
CA GLY A 142 26.43 -8.86 11.19
C GLY A 142 25.10 -9.57 10.97
N ILE A 143 24.22 -8.97 10.19
CA ILE A 143 22.97 -9.61 9.74
C ILE A 143 23.37 -10.73 8.76
N MET A 144 22.91 -11.95 9.03
CA MET A 144 23.21 -13.08 8.17
C MET A 144 22.42 -12.98 6.85
N PRO A 145 23.10 -13.02 5.68
CA PRO A 145 22.43 -13.07 4.40
C PRO A 145 21.76 -14.43 4.19
N LEU A 146 20.80 -14.50 3.25
CA LEU A 146 20.28 -15.79 2.80
C LEU A 146 21.39 -16.63 2.19
N THR A 147 21.41 -17.90 2.54
CA THR A 147 22.38 -18.87 2.02
C THR A 147 21.67 -19.94 1.18
N TRP A 148 22.29 -20.33 0.08
CA TRP A 148 21.86 -21.42 -0.76
C TRP A 148 23.00 -22.42 -0.93
N ARG A 149 22.79 -23.66 -0.50
CA ARG A 149 23.83 -24.71 -0.51
C ARG A 149 25.12 -24.36 0.23
N GLY A 150 25.03 -23.51 1.27
CA GLY A 150 26.18 -23.10 2.08
C GLY A 150 26.92 -21.85 1.61
N GLU A 151 26.54 -21.30 0.47
CA GLU A 151 27.08 -20.03 -0.04
C GLU A 151 26.08 -18.89 0.14
N ALA A 152 26.57 -17.67 0.42
CA ALA A 152 25.74 -16.50 0.49
C ALA A 152 25.19 -16.13 -0.89
N PHE A 153 23.97 -15.59 -0.94
CA PHE A 153 23.34 -15.16 -2.19
C PHE A 153 24.20 -14.12 -2.92
N THR A 154 24.41 -14.35 -4.21
CA THR A 154 24.96 -13.33 -5.12
C THR A 154 23.92 -12.25 -5.40
N ASN A 155 24.35 -11.04 -5.85
CA ASN A 155 23.43 -9.96 -6.20
C ASN A 155 22.39 -10.39 -7.25
N GLN A 156 22.77 -11.23 -8.17
CA GLN A 156 21.85 -11.78 -9.19
C GLN A 156 20.80 -12.71 -8.57
N GLN A 157 21.17 -13.57 -7.62
CA GLN A 157 20.23 -14.45 -6.92
C GLN A 157 19.23 -13.64 -6.06
N TRP A 158 19.68 -12.55 -5.43
CA TRP A 158 18.81 -11.62 -4.72
C TRP A 158 17.73 -11.01 -5.63
N VAL A 159 18.10 -10.60 -6.83
CA VAL A 159 17.14 -10.06 -7.81
C VAL A 159 16.11 -11.10 -8.23
N TRP A 160 16.56 -12.35 -8.55
CA TRP A 160 15.64 -13.42 -8.91
C TRP A 160 14.67 -13.76 -7.78
N PHE A 161 15.17 -13.84 -6.56
CA PHE A 161 14.36 -14.11 -5.39
C PHE A 161 13.33 -13.00 -5.15
N ALA A 162 13.75 -11.73 -5.22
CA ALA A 162 12.85 -10.57 -5.09
C ALA A 162 11.78 -10.55 -6.19
N LEU A 163 12.12 -10.87 -7.44
CA LEU A 163 11.17 -10.97 -8.56
C LEU A 163 10.11 -12.06 -8.32
N VAL A 164 10.53 -13.24 -7.87
CA VAL A 164 9.60 -14.32 -7.52
C VAL A 164 8.64 -13.87 -6.42
N LEU A 165 9.15 -13.18 -5.41
CA LEU A 165 8.34 -12.68 -4.31
C LEU A 165 7.35 -11.58 -4.77
N CYS A 166 7.78 -10.71 -5.69
CA CYS A 166 6.90 -9.70 -6.32
C CYS A 166 5.76 -10.36 -7.08
N VAL A 167 6.06 -11.38 -7.90
CA VAL A 167 5.04 -12.12 -8.66
C VAL A 167 4.09 -12.85 -7.71
N ALA A 168 4.62 -13.53 -6.69
CA ALA A 168 3.80 -14.21 -5.68
C ALA A 168 2.87 -13.22 -4.94
N THR A 169 3.40 -12.08 -4.49
CA THR A 169 2.61 -11.02 -3.84
C THR A 169 1.53 -10.47 -4.78
N GLN A 170 1.86 -10.23 -6.05
CA GLN A 170 0.89 -9.77 -7.05
C GLN A 170 -0.26 -10.77 -7.25
N LEU A 171 0.06 -12.06 -7.35
CA LEU A 171 -0.95 -13.11 -7.51
C LEU A 171 -1.84 -13.24 -6.27
N LEU A 172 -1.24 -13.20 -5.08
CA LEU A 172 -1.98 -13.23 -3.82
C LEU A 172 -2.91 -12.02 -3.69
N LEU A 173 -2.39 -10.81 -3.88
CA LEU A 173 -3.19 -9.59 -3.78
C LEU A 173 -4.29 -9.56 -4.84
N ARG A 174 -4.02 -10.02 -6.05
CA ARG A 174 -5.03 -10.13 -7.10
C ARG A 174 -6.18 -11.04 -6.65
N ASN A 175 -5.87 -12.23 -6.14
CA ASN A 175 -6.89 -13.18 -5.70
C ASN A 175 -7.75 -12.62 -4.55
N VAL A 176 -7.11 -11.93 -3.61
CA VAL A 176 -7.77 -11.27 -2.48
C VAL A 176 -8.66 -10.10 -2.96
N LEU A 177 -8.14 -9.24 -3.85
CA LEU A 177 -8.83 -8.05 -4.32
C LEU A 177 -9.94 -8.34 -5.34
N ASP A 178 -9.82 -9.41 -6.14
CA ASP A 178 -10.90 -9.84 -7.05
C ASP A 178 -12.04 -10.55 -6.32
N GLY A 179 -11.79 -10.98 -5.07
CA GLY A 179 -12.72 -11.68 -4.22
C GLY A 179 -13.78 -10.78 -3.56
N ARG A 180 -14.45 -11.36 -2.57
CA ARG A 180 -15.46 -10.66 -1.74
C ARG A 180 -14.83 -9.53 -0.93
N PHE A 181 -13.58 -9.72 -0.49
CA PHE A 181 -12.85 -8.76 0.33
C PHE A 181 -12.57 -7.46 -0.43
N GLY A 182 -12.07 -7.53 -1.67
CA GLY A 182 -11.81 -6.33 -2.47
C GLY A 182 -13.06 -5.53 -2.78
N ARG A 183 -14.19 -6.20 -3.04
CA ARG A 183 -15.48 -5.51 -3.21
C ARG A 183 -15.96 -4.82 -1.93
N ALA A 184 -15.77 -5.46 -0.78
CA ALA A 184 -16.08 -4.86 0.52
C ALA A 184 -15.20 -3.63 0.79
N LEU A 185 -13.90 -3.66 0.44
CA LEU A 185 -13.01 -2.50 0.58
C LEU A 185 -13.47 -1.33 -0.30
N LEU A 186 -13.80 -1.59 -1.57
CA LEU A 186 -14.27 -0.55 -2.49
C LEU A 186 -15.60 0.06 -2.04
N SER A 187 -16.52 -0.73 -1.46
CA SER A 187 -17.75 -0.18 -0.89
C SER A 187 -17.45 0.72 0.31
N VAL A 188 -16.55 0.31 1.20
CA VAL A 188 -16.11 1.11 2.36
C VAL A 188 -15.43 2.41 1.94
N GLN A 189 -14.64 2.36 0.86
CA GLN A 189 -14.00 3.56 0.30
C GLN A 189 -15.01 4.57 -0.23
N ALA A 190 -16.09 4.08 -0.86
CA ALA A 190 -17.14 4.93 -1.43
C ALA A 190 -18.00 5.59 -0.33
N ASP A 191 -18.52 4.80 0.61
CA ASP A 191 -19.30 5.28 1.76
C ASP A 191 -19.30 4.25 2.89
N GLU A 192 -18.75 4.64 4.05
CA GLU A 192 -18.66 3.79 5.24
C GLU A 192 -20.04 3.50 5.87
N ILE A 193 -20.93 4.49 5.86
CA ILE A 193 -22.27 4.39 6.48
C ILE A 193 -23.14 3.46 5.64
N ALA A 194 -23.20 3.70 4.33
CA ALA A 194 -23.93 2.85 3.41
C ALA A 194 -23.41 1.40 3.42
N SER A 195 -22.08 1.20 3.50
CA SER A 195 -21.49 -0.13 3.57
C SER A 195 -21.86 -0.87 4.86
N SER A 196 -21.92 -0.16 5.99
CA SER A 196 -22.33 -0.74 7.26
C SER A 196 -23.79 -1.19 7.24
N SER A 197 -24.66 -0.44 6.56
CA SER A 197 -26.09 -0.76 6.42
C SER A 197 -26.36 -2.02 5.60
N VAL A 198 -25.44 -2.38 4.69
CA VAL A 198 -25.50 -3.64 3.89
C VAL A 198 -24.77 -4.80 4.59
N GLY A 199 -24.37 -4.64 5.86
CA GLY A 199 -23.77 -5.67 6.68
C GLY A 199 -22.26 -5.85 6.52
N VAL A 200 -21.54 -4.91 5.85
CA VAL A 200 -20.08 -4.92 5.78
C VAL A 200 -19.50 -4.46 7.12
N ARG A 201 -18.64 -5.27 7.72
CA ARG A 201 -17.93 -4.91 8.96
C ARG A 201 -16.75 -3.97 8.63
N VAL A 202 -17.03 -2.67 8.52
CA VAL A 202 -16.09 -1.63 8.11
C VAL A 202 -14.77 -1.69 8.89
N TYR A 203 -14.85 -1.78 10.22
CA TYR A 203 -13.67 -1.84 11.09
C TYR A 203 -12.75 -3.02 10.75
N ARG A 204 -13.30 -4.24 10.62
CA ARG A 204 -12.52 -5.43 10.28
C ARG A 204 -11.89 -5.33 8.89
N ALA A 205 -12.62 -4.81 7.92
CA ALA A 205 -12.12 -4.61 6.56
C ALA A 205 -10.90 -3.69 6.55
N LYS A 206 -10.95 -2.58 7.28
CA LYS A 206 -9.84 -1.63 7.43
C LYS A 206 -8.64 -2.23 8.15
N VAL A 207 -8.85 -2.95 9.28
CA VAL A 207 -7.76 -3.64 10.02
C VAL A 207 -7.04 -4.62 9.10
N ILE A 208 -7.77 -5.44 8.35
CA ILE A 208 -7.15 -6.40 7.42
C ILE A 208 -6.35 -5.68 6.33
N ALA A 209 -6.85 -4.55 5.80
CA ALA A 209 -6.10 -3.76 4.84
C ALA A 209 -4.77 -3.22 5.41
N PHE A 210 -4.78 -2.78 6.68
CA PHE A 210 -3.56 -2.38 7.41
C PHE A 210 -2.59 -3.54 7.58
N VAL A 211 -3.08 -4.71 7.98
CA VAL A 211 -2.26 -5.92 8.15
C VAL A 211 -1.63 -6.34 6.82
N VAL A 212 -2.38 -6.32 5.73
CA VAL A 212 -1.84 -6.64 4.40
C VAL A 212 -0.72 -5.66 4.03
N ALA A 213 -0.93 -4.35 4.25
CA ALA A 213 0.11 -3.35 3.99
C ALA A 213 1.34 -3.55 4.90
N ALA A 214 1.13 -3.89 6.17
CA ALA A 214 2.21 -4.14 7.12
C ALA A 214 3.04 -5.38 6.75
N VAL A 215 2.38 -6.49 6.39
CA VAL A 215 3.03 -7.74 5.99
C VAL A 215 3.91 -7.52 4.75
N THR A 216 3.40 -6.85 3.72
CA THR A 216 4.17 -6.60 2.49
C THR A 216 5.32 -5.63 2.72
N CYS A 217 5.12 -4.56 3.53
CA CYS A 217 6.21 -3.66 3.93
C CYS A 217 7.24 -4.38 4.81
N GLY A 218 6.81 -5.29 5.70
CA GLY A 218 7.69 -6.08 6.53
C GLY A 218 8.58 -7.05 5.74
N ILE A 219 8.02 -7.70 4.71
CA ILE A 219 8.80 -8.52 3.76
C ILE A 219 9.85 -7.65 3.06
N ALA A 220 9.45 -6.49 2.56
CA ALA A 220 10.35 -5.57 1.88
C ALA A 220 11.50 -5.10 2.79
N GLY A 221 11.18 -4.78 4.05
CA GLY A 221 12.19 -4.40 5.05
C GLY A 221 13.17 -5.51 5.36
N ALA A 222 12.68 -6.74 5.57
CA ALA A 222 13.52 -7.91 5.83
C ALA A 222 14.49 -8.22 4.67
N LEU A 223 14.02 -8.10 3.43
CA LEU A 223 14.85 -8.28 2.24
C LEU A 223 16.01 -7.28 2.20
N VAL A 224 15.73 -5.99 2.49
CA VAL A 224 16.77 -4.95 2.50
C VAL A 224 17.78 -5.18 3.62
N ALA A 225 17.31 -5.54 4.82
CA ALA A 225 18.19 -5.80 5.95
C ALA A 225 19.17 -6.96 5.68
N GLN A 226 18.66 -8.06 5.12
CA GLN A 226 19.49 -9.24 4.82
C GLN A 226 20.39 -9.05 3.60
N GLN A 227 19.94 -8.32 2.56
CA GLN A 227 20.76 -8.04 1.38
C GLN A 227 21.91 -7.07 1.68
N ASN A 228 21.65 -6.00 2.46
CA ASN A 228 22.67 -5.05 2.85
C ASN A 228 23.55 -5.56 4.00
N GLN A 229 23.12 -6.60 4.75
CA GLN A 229 23.77 -7.11 5.97
C GLN A 229 23.97 -6.03 7.05
N TYR A 230 23.25 -4.93 6.91
CA TYR A 230 23.34 -3.74 7.74
C TYR A 230 22.02 -2.97 7.70
N ILE A 231 21.63 -2.41 8.85
CA ILE A 231 20.50 -1.51 8.95
C ILE A 231 20.76 -0.45 10.03
N ASN A 232 20.37 0.80 9.74
CA ASN A 232 20.42 1.90 10.71
C ASN A 232 19.11 2.68 10.71
N SER A 233 19.01 3.68 11.60
CA SER A 233 17.82 4.56 11.71
C SER A 233 17.54 5.37 10.45
N ASP A 234 18.56 5.65 9.61
CA ASP A 234 18.40 6.45 8.39
C ASP A 234 17.53 5.78 7.32
N PHE A 235 17.36 4.45 7.41
CA PHE A 235 16.41 3.73 6.55
C PHE A 235 14.94 3.92 6.93
N ILE A 236 14.63 4.56 8.09
CA ILE A 236 13.28 4.64 8.67
C ILE A 236 12.74 6.07 8.64
N THR A 237 13.26 6.91 7.79
CA THR A 237 12.90 8.32 7.76
C THR A 237 11.47 8.56 7.27
N PHE A 238 10.89 9.66 7.69
CA PHE A 238 9.64 10.17 7.15
C PHE A 238 9.63 10.25 5.60
N ASN A 239 10.79 10.58 5.01
CA ASN A 239 10.97 10.64 3.57
C ASN A 239 10.64 9.30 2.88
N LEU A 240 10.99 8.16 3.49
CA LEU A 240 10.62 6.84 2.97
C LEU A 240 9.09 6.66 2.92
N SER A 241 8.36 7.11 3.96
CA SER A 241 6.89 7.03 3.97
C SER A 241 6.26 7.87 2.86
N ILE A 242 6.78 9.09 2.63
CA ILE A 242 6.33 9.95 1.52
C ILE A 242 6.66 9.30 0.18
N PHE A 243 7.86 8.75 0.04
CA PHE A 243 8.29 8.11 -1.19
C PHE A 243 7.40 6.90 -1.54
N ILE A 244 7.10 6.03 -0.57
CA ILE A 244 6.20 4.89 -0.77
C ILE A 244 4.78 5.37 -1.15
N LEU A 245 4.27 6.42 -0.51
CA LEU A 245 2.99 6.99 -0.88
C LEU A 245 3.01 7.57 -2.31
N LEU A 246 4.10 8.25 -2.68
CA LEU A 246 4.30 8.80 -4.02
C LEU A 246 4.31 7.69 -5.09
N LEU A 247 4.96 6.54 -4.82
CA LEU A 247 4.94 5.37 -5.72
C LEU A 247 3.51 4.96 -6.07
N VAL A 248 2.63 4.90 -5.08
CA VAL A 248 1.24 4.48 -5.25
C VAL A 248 0.41 5.56 -5.98
N LEU A 249 0.56 6.82 -5.60
CA LEU A 249 -0.18 7.93 -6.22
C LEU A 249 0.25 8.16 -7.66
N PHE A 250 1.56 8.19 -7.92
CA PHE A 250 2.12 8.35 -9.26
C PHE A 250 1.75 7.18 -10.17
N GLY A 251 1.88 5.94 -9.68
CA GLY A 251 1.49 4.75 -10.44
C GLY A 251 0.00 4.68 -10.73
N GLY A 252 -0.83 5.17 -9.82
CA GLY A 252 -2.29 5.17 -9.89
C GLY A 252 -2.92 4.34 -8.78
N ALA A 253 -3.36 5.02 -7.71
CA ALA A 253 -4.02 4.40 -6.58
C ALA A 253 -5.30 3.65 -7.01
N GLY A 254 -5.52 2.45 -6.47
CA GLY A 254 -6.67 1.60 -6.80
C GLY A 254 -6.53 0.82 -8.11
N SER A 255 -5.46 1.00 -8.89
CA SER A 255 -5.16 0.16 -10.04
C SER A 255 -4.29 -1.03 -9.66
N LYS A 256 -4.47 -2.18 -10.31
CA LYS A 256 -3.69 -3.40 -10.04
C LYS A 256 -2.25 -3.31 -10.54
N ALA A 257 -2.03 -2.55 -11.60
CA ALA A 257 -0.73 -2.37 -12.24
C ALA A 257 -0.01 -1.09 -11.77
N GLY A 258 -0.73 -0.16 -11.12
CA GLY A 258 -0.19 1.11 -10.64
C GLY A 258 1.07 0.97 -9.81
N PRO A 259 1.06 0.16 -8.73
CA PRO A 259 2.24 -0.03 -7.89
C PRO A 259 3.49 -0.48 -8.65
N ALA A 260 3.33 -1.35 -9.66
CA ALA A 260 4.45 -1.84 -10.45
C ALA A 260 5.04 -0.74 -11.35
N VAL A 261 4.17 0.01 -12.03
CA VAL A 261 4.61 1.14 -12.88
C VAL A 261 5.22 2.24 -12.03
N GLY A 262 4.59 2.59 -10.89
CA GLY A 262 5.11 3.58 -9.96
C GLY A 262 6.48 3.19 -9.39
N ALA A 263 6.63 1.94 -8.93
CA ALA A 263 7.87 1.45 -8.37
C ALA A 263 9.03 1.55 -9.38
N VAL A 264 8.85 1.02 -10.57
CA VAL A 264 9.92 1.04 -11.58
C VAL A 264 10.26 2.47 -12.01
N ALA A 265 9.25 3.27 -12.35
CA ALA A 265 9.47 4.64 -12.81
C ALA A 265 10.18 5.50 -11.76
N LEU A 266 9.71 5.46 -10.51
CA LEU A 266 10.29 6.30 -9.46
C LEU A 266 11.64 5.78 -8.96
N THR A 267 11.88 4.46 -8.97
CA THR A 267 13.22 3.94 -8.64
C THR A 267 14.26 4.36 -9.69
N ILE A 268 13.90 4.41 -10.97
CA ILE A 268 14.80 4.91 -12.02
C ILE A 268 15.07 6.41 -11.80
N ILE A 269 14.02 7.19 -11.50
CA ILE A 269 14.16 8.62 -11.19
C ILE A 269 15.04 8.81 -9.95
N ASP A 270 14.83 8.03 -8.91
CA ASP A 270 15.63 8.05 -7.68
C ASP A 270 17.11 7.76 -7.96
N ALA A 271 17.41 6.73 -8.74
CA ALA A 271 18.77 6.38 -9.15
C ALA A 271 19.45 7.49 -9.98
N LEU A 272 18.69 8.19 -10.80
CA LEU A 272 19.19 9.36 -11.55
C LEU A 272 19.45 10.56 -10.64
N LEU A 273 18.57 10.81 -9.67
CA LEU A 273 18.68 11.91 -8.71
C LEU A 273 19.73 11.67 -7.63
N ALA A 274 20.13 10.42 -7.40
CA ALA A 274 21.18 10.08 -6.42
C ALA A 274 22.51 10.82 -6.65
N ARG A 275 22.72 11.36 -7.85
CA ARG A 275 23.87 12.24 -8.15
C ARG A 275 23.78 13.64 -7.51
N TRP A 276 22.56 14.09 -7.12
CA TRP A 276 22.30 15.40 -6.52
C TRP A 276 21.44 15.28 -5.25
N PRO A 277 22.00 14.82 -4.12
CA PRO A 277 21.22 14.55 -2.90
C PRO A 277 20.46 15.78 -2.37
N SER A 278 21.03 16.99 -2.53
CA SER A 278 20.42 18.23 -2.07
C SER A 278 19.10 18.57 -2.79
N VAL A 279 18.94 18.14 -4.04
CA VAL A 279 17.78 18.44 -4.89
C VAL A 279 16.74 17.31 -4.81
N GLN A 280 17.15 16.11 -4.40
CA GLN A 280 16.34 14.91 -4.39
C GLN A 280 15.03 15.07 -3.59
N HIS A 281 15.12 15.58 -2.36
CA HIS A 281 13.95 15.80 -1.49
C HIS A 281 12.99 16.86 -2.04
N PHE A 282 13.54 17.95 -2.61
CA PHE A 282 12.75 18.95 -3.28
C PHE A 282 12.00 18.39 -4.48
N PHE A 283 12.67 17.54 -5.25
CA PHE A 283 12.10 16.90 -6.43
C PHE A 283 10.97 15.94 -6.07
N TYR A 284 11.09 15.17 -4.97
CA TYR A 284 9.99 14.32 -4.50
C TYR A 284 8.76 15.14 -4.10
N GLY A 285 8.95 16.26 -3.42
CA GLY A 285 7.85 17.17 -3.08
C GLY A 285 7.18 17.75 -4.32
N ALA A 286 7.98 18.24 -5.27
CA ALA A 286 7.48 18.79 -6.54
C ALA A 286 6.75 17.71 -7.38
N LEU A 287 7.30 16.49 -7.44
CA LEU A 287 6.69 15.37 -8.17
C LEU A 287 5.37 14.92 -7.51
N LEU A 288 5.29 14.95 -6.18
CA LEU A 288 4.06 14.66 -5.46
C LEU A 288 2.97 15.69 -5.79
N LEU A 289 3.30 16.97 -5.76
CA LEU A 289 2.36 18.05 -6.13
C LEU A 289 1.94 17.92 -7.60
N PHE A 290 2.89 17.65 -8.49
CA PHE A 290 2.61 17.43 -9.90
C PHE A 290 1.67 16.23 -10.10
N ALA A 291 1.94 15.10 -9.45
CA ALA A 291 1.10 13.90 -9.55
C ALA A 291 -0.32 14.15 -9.05
N LEU A 292 -0.47 14.86 -7.92
CA LEU A 292 -1.78 15.18 -7.34
C LEU A 292 -2.58 16.15 -8.21
N TYR A 293 -1.92 17.15 -8.81
CA TYR A 293 -2.59 18.20 -9.58
C TYR A 293 -2.89 17.78 -11.02
N PHE A 294 -1.90 17.22 -11.72
CA PHE A 294 -2.03 16.88 -13.15
C PHE A 294 -2.52 15.46 -13.40
N MET A 295 -2.28 14.52 -12.48
CA MET A 295 -2.55 13.10 -12.67
C MET A 295 -3.34 12.49 -11.51
N PRO A 296 -4.58 12.94 -11.23
CA PRO A 296 -5.37 12.44 -10.08
C PRO A 296 -5.68 10.94 -10.15
N GLY A 297 -5.54 10.30 -11.30
CA GLY A 297 -5.63 8.85 -11.50
C GLY A 297 -4.28 8.16 -11.67
N GLY A 298 -3.16 8.88 -11.49
CA GLY A 298 -1.81 8.37 -11.75
C GLY A 298 -1.55 8.05 -13.23
N VAL A 299 -0.37 7.51 -13.52
CA VAL A 299 0.03 7.09 -14.88
C VAL A 299 -0.98 6.13 -15.48
N MET A 300 -1.46 5.15 -14.69
CA MET A 300 -2.48 4.20 -15.16
C MET A 300 -3.83 4.86 -15.45
N GLY A 301 -4.16 5.96 -14.79
CA GLY A 301 -5.36 6.75 -15.07
C GLY A 301 -5.37 7.37 -16.47
N LEU A 302 -4.21 7.77 -16.99
CA LEU A 302 -4.06 8.29 -18.36
C LEU A 302 -4.37 7.21 -19.41
N PHE A 303 -3.94 5.98 -19.15
CA PHE A 303 -4.23 4.85 -20.04
C PHE A 303 -5.69 4.35 -19.89
N ALA A 304 -6.30 4.53 -18.72
CA ALA A 304 -7.68 4.12 -18.45
C ALA A 304 -8.73 5.14 -18.94
N ARG A 305 -8.38 6.39 -19.21
CA ARG A 305 -9.29 7.46 -19.68
C ARG A 305 -10.01 7.17 -20.99
N ARG A 306 -9.72 6.06 -21.66
CA ARG A 306 -10.47 5.56 -22.82
C ARG A 306 -11.76 4.79 -22.47
N ALA A 307 -12.08 4.55 -21.21
CA ALA A 307 -13.39 4.03 -20.80
C ALA A 307 -14.23 5.19 -20.26
N PRO A 308 -15.45 5.43 -20.78
CA PRO A 308 -16.30 6.48 -20.25
C PRO A 308 -16.55 6.20 -18.75
N ARG A 309 -16.09 7.09 -17.88
CA ARG A 309 -16.60 7.14 -16.50
C ARG A 309 -18.11 7.29 -16.62
N VAL A 310 -18.85 6.42 -15.94
CA VAL A 310 -20.22 6.74 -15.56
C VAL A 310 -20.07 8.05 -14.79
N ALA A 311 -20.56 9.13 -15.43
CA ALA A 311 -20.47 10.46 -14.88
C ALA A 311 -20.99 10.44 -13.44
N ASP A 312 -20.29 11.15 -12.60
CA ASP A 312 -20.74 11.51 -11.26
C ASP A 312 -22.24 11.88 -11.36
N ALA A 313 -23.08 10.98 -10.93
CA ALA A 313 -24.45 11.31 -10.66
C ALA A 313 -24.39 12.27 -9.46
N GLN A 314 -24.34 13.56 -9.74
CA GLN A 314 -24.54 14.57 -8.72
C GLN A 314 -25.85 14.22 -7.99
N PRO A 315 -25.84 14.01 -6.68
CA PRO A 315 -27.09 13.83 -5.96
C PRO A 315 -27.77 15.21 -5.93
N GLY A 316 -28.58 15.51 -6.92
CA GLY A 316 -29.33 16.77 -6.90
C GLY A 316 -30.03 17.21 -8.17
N GLU A 317 -29.61 16.77 -9.37
CA GLU A 317 -30.12 17.40 -10.59
C GLU A 317 -30.90 16.45 -11.55
N GLY A 318 -31.67 15.54 -11.00
CA GLY A 318 -32.48 14.60 -11.80
C GLY A 318 -33.67 14.00 -11.10
N ALA A 319 -33.94 14.37 -9.88
CA ALA A 319 -35.21 14.05 -9.26
C ALA A 319 -36.29 14.94 -9.92
N ARG A 320 -36.79 14.54 -11.11
CA ARG A 320 -38.07 15.05 -11.57
C ARG A 320 -39.01 14.94 -10.37
N PRO A 321 -39.69 16.04 -9.97
CA PRO A 321 -40.60 15.99 -8.85
C PRO A 321 -41.57 14.83 -9.13
N ARG A 322 -41.54 13.82 -8.24
CA ARG A 322 -42.57 12.75 -8.27
C ARG A 322 -43.87 13.44 -8.40
N ARG A 323 -44.57 13.27 -9.57
CA ARG A 323 -45.93 13.74 -9.75
C ARG A 323 -46.68 13.34 -8.49
N ARG A 324 -47.11 14.35 -7.72
CA ARG A 324 -48.03 14.12 -6.58
C ARG A 324 -49.11 13.20 -7.08
N PRO A 325 -49.39 12.08 -6.38
CA PRO A 325 -50.51 11.24 -6.75
C PRO A 325 -51.75 12.16 -6.85
N ARG A 326 -52.45 12.12 -8.00
CA ARG A 326 -53.68 12.87 -8.16
C ARG A 326 -54.59 12.54 -6.97
N PRO A 327 -55.20 13.56 -6.31
CA PRO A 327 -56.15 13.30 -5.23
C PRO A 327 -57.22 12.37 -5.78
N VAL A 328 -57.34 11.21 -5.17
CA VAL A 328 -58.41 10.25 -5.47
C VAL A 328 -59.70 10.97 -5.15
N ARG A 329 -60.53 11.25 -6.18
CA ARG A 329 -61.88 11.80 -5.96
C ARG A 329 -62.64 10.81 -5.07
N PRO A 330 -63.18 11.26 -3.92
CA PRO A 330 -63.96 10.36 -3.07
C PRO A 330 -65.14 9.85 -3.88
N THR A 331 -65.23 8.54 -4.03
CA THR A 331 -66.40 7.88 -4.59
C THR A 331 -67.60 8.18 -3.72
N ARG A 332 -68.81 8.34 -4.34
CA ARG A 332 -70.07 8.77 -3.73
C ARG A 332 -70.56 7.93 -2.51
N ALA A 333 -69.90 6.81 -2.23
CA ALA A 333 -70.19 5.92 -1.10
C ALA A 333 -69.65 6.38 0.29
N ALA A 334 -68.77 7.41 0.34
CA ALA A 334 -68.25 7.89 1.60
C ALA A 334 -69.00 9.05 2.24
N ARG A 335 -70.20 9.40 1.73
CA ARG A 335 -70.99 10.54 2.27
C ARG A 335 -72.01 10.14 3.32
N THR A 336 -72.11 8.89 3.72
CA THR A 336 -73.20 8.43 4.63
C THR A 336 -72.74 8.05 6.03
N CYS A 337 -71.48 8.25 6.40
CA CYS A 337 -70.93 7.87 7.73
C CYS A 337 -70.50 9.03 8.65
N CYS A 338 -70.95 10.28 8.42
CA CYS A 338 -70.66 11.40 9.35
C CYS A 338 -71.89 11.97 9.99
N TRP A 339 -72.73 11.13 10.65
CA TRP A 339 -73.88 11.57 11.40
C TRP A 339 -73.96 11.06 12.82
N TRP A 340 -72.82 10.87 13.50
CA TRP A 340 -72.82 10.50 14.93
C TRP A 340 -71.56 11.02 15.60
N SER A 341 -71.50 12.33 15.93
CA SER A 341 -70.70 12.88 17.05
C SER A 341 -71.06 14.35 17.28
N ARG A 342 -72.27 14.59 17.81
CA ARG A 342 -72.58 15.77 18.62
C ARG A 342 -73.67 15.35 19.63
N THR A 343 -73.24 14.93 20.79
CA THR A 343 -73.75 15.19 22.12
C THR A 343 -72.61 14.97 23.12
#